data_f372cd5854753c3ec0587f8521f732e3
#
_entry.id   f372cd5854753c3ec0587f8521f732e3
#
_cell.length_a   1.000
_cell.length_b   1.000
_cell.length_c   1.000
_cell.angle_alpha   90.00
_cell.angle_beta   90.00
_cell.angle_gamma   90.00
#
_symmetry.space_group_name_H-M   'P 1'
#
loop_
_entity.id
_entity.type
_entity.pdbx_description
1 polymer ?
#
loop_
_entity_poly.entity_id
_entity_poly.type
_entity_poly.pdbx_seq_one_letter_code
_entity_poly.pdbx_strand_id
1 'polypeptide(L)'
;FLNAALDKASLENERNALHLRTAAGQDVTCVQIAGLVARRILCYVEPGATLTRGQRYGFIRFGSRVDVYLDPSARPRVAVGDKVAATQTILADFA
;
A
#
# COMPACT_ATOMS: atom_id res chain seq x y z
N PHE A 1 -13.38 5.18 19.56
CA PHE A 1 -13.32 5.55 18.13
C PHE A 1 -11.96 5.18 17.56
N LEU A 2 -11.98 4.41 16.49
CA LEU A 2 -10.77 3.95 15.81
C LEU A 2 -10.67 4.60 14.43
N ASN A 3 -9.46 4.88 13.99
CA ASN A 3 -9.20 5.26 12.61
C ASN A 3 -8.06 4.39 12.05
N ALA A 4 -7.84 4.46 10.74
CA ALA A 4 -6.87 3.58 10.08
C ALA A 4 -5.42 3.82 10.48
N ALA A 5 -5.12 4.94 11.12
CA ALA A 5 -3.76 5.26 11.56
C ALA A 5 -3.38 4.59 12.89
N LEU A 6 -4.34 4.05 13.62
CA LEU A 6 -4.08 3.38 14.89
C LEU A 6 -3.76 1.90 14.68
N ASP A 7 -2.84 1.35 15.46
CA ASP A 7 -2.47 -0.06 15.36
C ASP A 7 -3.67 -0.98 15.57
N LYS A 8 -4.52 -0.64 16.52
CA LYS A 8 -5.72 -1.42 16.79
C LYS A 8 -6.66 -1.43 15.59
N ALA A 9 -6.81 -0.30 14.89
CA ALA A 9 -7.61 -0.25 13.67
C ALA A 9 -7.02 -1.14 12.59
N SER A 10 -5.68 -1.19 12.47
CA SER A 10 -5.03 -2.03 11.46
C SER A 10 -5.22 -3.53 11.72
N LEU A 11 -5.53 -3.93 12.94
CA LEU A 11 -5.81 -5.33 13.28
C LEU A 11 -7.27 -5.70 13.09
N GLU A 12 -8.19 -4.75 13.27
CA GLU A 12 -9.63 -5.01 13.26
C GLU A 12 -10.30 -4.70 11.92
N ASN A 13 -9.74 -3.79 11.13
CA ASN A 13 -10.34 -3.38 9.86
C ASN A 13 -9.95 -4.31 8.73
N GLU A 14 -10.81 -4.33 7.69
CA GLU A 14 -10.50 -5.09 6.48
C GLU A 14 -9.18 -4.64 5.90
N ARG A 15 -8.41 -5.60 5.44
CA ARG A 15 -7.12 -5.32 4.81
C ARG A 15 -6.91 -6.19 3.58
N ASN A 16 -6.10 -5.69 2.67
CA ASN A 16 -5.69 -6.41 1.47
C ASN A 16 -4.17 -6.28 1.33
N ALA A 17 -3.46 -7.39 1.44
CA ALA A 17 -2.02 -7.41 1.28
C ALA A 17 -1.68 -7.89 -0.13
N LEU A 18 -0.89 -7.11 -0.85
CA LEU A 18 -0.41 -7.45 -2.17
C LEU A 18 1.11 -7.56 -2.14
N HIS A 19 1.62 -8.75 -2.42
CA HIS A 19 3.07 -8.98 -2.53
C HIS A 19 3.45 -8.95 -4.01
N LEU A 20 4.35 -8.05 -4.35
CA LEU A 20 4.85 -7.86 -5.71
C LEU A 20 6.31 -8.24 -5.79
N ARG A 21 6.69 -8.86 -6.91
CA ARG A 21 8.09 -9.05 -7.27
C ARG A 21 8.36 -8.34 -8.58
N THR A 22 9.37 -7.47 -8.58
CA THR A 22 9.77 -6.74 -9.78
C THR A 22 10.56 -7.66 -10.73
N ALA A 23 10.71 -7.22 -11.98
CA ALA A 23 11.53 -7.95 -12.96
C ALA A 23 12.99 -8.10 -12.50
N ALA A 24 13.49 -7.17 -11.67
CA ALA A 24 14.83 -7.23 -11.12
C ALA A 24 14.93 -8.13 -9.86
N GLY A 25 13.82 -8.77 -9.44
CA GLY A 25 13.80 -9.66 -8.30
C GLY A 25 13.60 -9.00 -6.95
N GLN A 26 13.20 -7.74 -6.91
CA GLN A 26 12.94 -7.01 -5.66
C GLN A 26 11.51 -7.27 -5.19
N ASP A 27 11.34 -7.39 -3.88
CA ASP A 27 10.04 -7.64 -3.28
C ASP A 27 9.47 -6.37 -2.65
N VAL A 28 8.18 -6.15 -2.89
CA VAL A 28 7.42 -5.06 -2.29
C VAL A 28 6.09 -5.63 -1.81
N THR A 29 5.73 -5.33 -0.57
CA THR A 29 4.41 -5.69 -0.05
C THR A 29 3.64 -4.43 0.28
N CYS A 30 2.47 -4.28 -0.33
CA CYS A 30 1.56 -3.18 -0.07
C CYS A 30 0.36 -3.72 0.70
N VAL A 31 0.08 -3.15 1.86
CA VAL A 31 -1.07 -3.54 2.66
C VAL A 31 -2.04 -2.37 2.73
N GLN A 32 -3.20 -2.55 2.12
CA GLN A 32 -4.30 -1.60 2.20
C GLN A 32 -5.14 -1.92 3.44
N ILE A 33 -5.45 -0.92 4.23
CA ILE A 33 -6.22 -1.06 5.46
C ILE A 33 -7.39 -0.08 5.40
N ALA A 34 -8.60 -0.62 5.41
CA ALA A 34 -9.81 0.18 5.32
C ALA A 34 -10.01 1.02 6.59
N GLY A 35 -10.55 2.21 6.43
CA GLY A 35 -10.96 3.06 7.54
C GLY A 35 -12.30 2.63 8.13
N LEU A 36 -12.77 3.38 9.13
CA LEU A 36 -14.01 3.05 9.85
C LEU A 36 -15.25 3.26 8.99
N VAL A 37 -15.26 4.28 8.13
CA VAL A 37 -16.44 4.65 7.34
C VAL A 37 -16.57 3.75 6.12
N ALA A 38 -15.47 3.53 5.43
CA ALA A 38 -15.44 2.72 4.23
C ALA A 38 -14.65 1.44 4.51
N ARG A 39 -15.36 0.38 4.87
CA ARG A 39 -14.75 -0.85 5.34
C ARG A 39 -14.36 -1.82 4.25
N ARG A 40 -14.75 -1.53 3.01
CA ARG A 40 -14.53 -2.44 1.89
C ARG A 40 -13.30 -2.04 1.09
N ILE A 41 -12.55 -3.05 0.69
CA ILE A 41 -11.42 -2.90 -0.22
C ILE A 41 -11.73 -3.75 -1.45
N LEU A 42 -11.65 -3.12 -2.64
CA LEU A 42 -11.83 -3.84 -3.89
C LEU A 42 -10.47 -4.22 -4.43
N CYS A 43 -10.28 -5.50 -4.72
CA CYS A 43 -9.07 -6.02 -5.33
C CYS A 43 -9.40 -6.56 -6.71
N TYR A 44 -8.73 -6.05 -7.74
CA TYR A 44 -9.00 -6.39 -9.14
C TYR A 44 -8.06 -7.45 -9.69
N VAL A 45 -7.10 -7.89 -8.89
CA VAL A 45 -6.06 -8.82 -9.32
C VAL A 45 -6.07 -10.07 -8.45
N GLU A 46 -5.54 -11.15 -9.01
CA GLU A 46 -5.44 -12.43 -8.31
C GLU A 46 -3.96 -12.84 -8.19
N PRO A 47 -3.63 -13.75 -7.26
CA PRO A 47 -2.28 -14.28 -7.16
C PRO A 47 -1.79 -14.82 -8.49
N GLY A 48 -0.56 -14.53 -8.84
CA GLY A 48 0.05 -14.92 -10.10
C GLY A 48 -0.16 -13.94 -11.24
N ALA A 49 -0.96 -12.89 -11.06
CA ALA A 49 -1.16 -11.88 -12.10
C ALA A 49 0.12 -11.09 -12.37
N THR A 50 0.31 -10.68 -13.60
CA THR A 50 1.38 -9.77 -14.00
C THR A 50 0.81 -8.36 -14.06
N LEU A 51 1.46 -7.41 -13.39
CA LEU A 51 1.05 -6.02 -13.35
C LEU A 51 2.03 -5.16 -14.14
N THR A 52 1.49 -4.14 -14.81
CA THR A 52 2.31 -3.14 -15.48
C THR A 52 2.43 -1.90 -14.60
N ARG A 53 3.46 -1.09 -14.87
CA ARG A 53 3.65 0.17 -14.15
C ARG A 53 2.42 1.06 -14.28
N GLY A 54 1.98 1.61 -13.15
CA GLY A 54 0.83 2.50 -13.11
C GLY A 54 -0.53 1.80 -13.21
N GLN A 55 -0.55 0.49 -13.33
CA GLN A 55 -1.79 -0.26 -13.39
C GLN A 55 -2.54 -0.17 -12.07
N ARG A 56 -3.83 0.10 -12.15
CA ARG A 56 -4.69 0.09 -10.96
C ARG A 56 -4.99 -1.36 -10.57
N TYR A 57 -4.71 -1.72 -9.32
CA TYR A 57 -4.95 -3.09 -8.85
C TYR A 57 -6.11 -3.21 -7.88
N GLY A 58 -6.70 -2.11 -7.48
CA GLY A 58 -7.81 -2.13 -6.57
C GLY A 58 -8.33 -0.75 -6.26
N PHE A 59 -9.20 -0.67 -5.28
CA PHE A 59 -9.77 0.59 -4.83
C PHE A 59 -9.95 0.59 -3.32
N ILE A 60 -9.53 1.68 -2.69
CA ILE A 60 -9.68 1.91 -1.26
C ILE A 60 -10.18 3.34 -1.07
N ARG A 61 -11.20 3.51 -0.22
CA ARG A 61 -11.83 4.81 -0.03
C ARG A 61 -11.04 5.72 0.90
N PHE A 62 -11.39 7.00 0.86
CA PHE A 62 -10.85 8.03 1.74
C PHE A 62 -10.93 7.61 3.21
N GLY A 63 -9.91 7.99 3.99
CA GLY A 63 -9.82 7.62 5.41
C GLY A 63 -9.13 6.29 5.66
N SER A 64 -8.60 5.67 4.63
CA SER A 64 -7.86 4.42 4.70
C SER A 64 -6.36 4.66 4.85
N ARG A 65 -5.62 3.57 5.09
CA ARG A 65 -4.17 3.59 5.20
C ARG A 65 -3.55 2.57 4.26
N VAL A 66 -2.37 2.88 3.73
CA VAL A 66 -1.58 1.93 2.96
C VAL A 66 -0.20 1.84 3.59
N ASP A 67 0.21 0.64 3.96
CA ASP A 67 1.56 0.36 4.46
C ASP A 67 2.34 -0.30 3.33
N VAL A 68 3.54 0.21 3.08
CA VAL A 68 4.44 -0.32 2.05
C VAL A 68 5.67 -0.89 2.74
N TYR A 69 5.88 -2.19 2.58
CA TYR A 69 7.02 -2.90 3.16
C TYR A 69 8.07 -3.14 2.09
N LEU A 70 9.28 -2.71 2.36
CA LEU A 70 10.40 -2.78 1.43
C LEU A 70 11.57 -3.50 2.07
N ASP A 71 12.52 -3.94 1.26
CA ASP A 71 13.78 -4.45 1.76
C ASP A 71 14.47 -3.38 2.62
N PRO A 72 15.14 -3.76 3.74
CA PRO A 72 15.80 -2.78 4.61
C PRO A 72 16.85 -1.90 3.90
N SER A 73 17.39 -2.35 2.78
CA SER A 73 18.34 -1.57 1.99
C SER A 73 17.68 -0.45 1.18
N ALA A 74 16.36 -0.46 1.03
CA ALA A 74 15.66 0.60 0.32
C ALA A 74 15.79 1.93 1.06
N ARG A 75 15.85 3.03 0.29
CA ARG A 75 16.05 4.37 0.84
C ARG A 75 14.77 5.17 0.73
N PRO A 76 14.16 5.57 1.86
CA PRO A 76 12.98 6.43 1.81
C PRO A 76 13.29 7.77 1.16
N ARG A 77 12.34 8.26 0.36
CA ARG A 77 12.41 9.58 -0.30
C ARG A 77 11.38 10.54 0.29
N VAL A 78 10.63 10.10 1.28
CA VAL A 78 9.58 10.87 1.95
C VAL A 78 9.77 10.78 3.47
N ALA A 79 9.21 11.75 4.17
CA ALA A 79 9.23 11.80 5.62
C ALA A 79 7.80 11.91 6.14
N VAL A 80 7.64 11.63 7.43
CA VAL A 80 6.35 11.78 8.11
C VAL A 80 5.84 13.21 7.93
N GLY A 81 4.60 13.33 7.50
CA GLY A 81 3.95 14.62 7.24
C GLY A 81 4.00 15.06 5.79
N ASP A 82 4.80 14.43 4.95
CA ASP A 82 4.86 14.78 3.52
C ASP A 82 3.55 14.41 2.83
N LYS A 83 3.11 15.28 1.95
CA LYS A 83 2.01 14.98 1.04
C LYS A 83 2.56 14.25 -0.17
N VAL A 84 1.85 13.22 -0.60
CA VAL A 84 2.25 12.41 -1.75
C VAL A 84 1.13 12.38 -2.77
N ALA A 85 1.49 12.25 -4.04
CA ALA A 85 0.55 12.16 -5.14
C ALA A 85 0.79 10.89 -5.92
N ALA A 86 -0.30 10.20 -6.27
CA ALA A 86 -0.25 8.96 -7.05
C ALA A 86 0.49 9.18 -8.37
N THR A 87 1.31 8.23 -8.75
CA THR A 87 2.10 8.19 -9.98
C THR A 87 3.15 9.29 -10.13
N GLN A 88 3.26 10.20 -9.16
CA GLN A 88 4.20 11.33 -9.22
C GLN A 88 5.27 11.27 -8.14
N THR A 89 4.89 10.97 -6.91
CA THR A 89 5.82 11.00 -5.78
C THR A 89 6.57 9.68 -5.67
N ILE A 90 7.90 9.77 -5.60
CA ILE A 90 8.75 8.61 -5.31
C ILE A 90 8.77 8.42 -3.81
N LEU A 91 8.29 7.28 -3.33
CA LEU A 91 8.27 6.95 -1.90
C LEU A 91 9.63 6.47 -1.41
N ALA A 92 10.32 5.68 -2.20
CA ALA A 92 11.62 5.13 -1.87
C ALA A 92 12.35 4.70 -3.12
N ASP A 93 13.66 4.57 -3.02
CA ASP A 93 14.50 3.95 -4.05
C ASP A 93 14.98 2.59 -3.57
N PHE A 94 15.06 1.63 -4.47
CA PHE A 94 15.74 0.37 -4.20
C PHE A 94 17.25 0.59 -4.16
N ALA A 95 17.91 -0.16 -3.34
CA ALA A 95 19.37 -0.12 -3.26
C ALA A 95 20.00 -0.78 -4.49
#